data_eeff42d72a2deae01481d31186f0293d
#
_entry.id   eeff42d72a2deae01481d31186f0293d
#
_cell.length_a   1.000
_cell.length_b   1.000
_cell.length_c   1.000
_cell.angle_alpha   90.00
_cell.angle_beta   90.00
_cell.angle_gamma   90.00
#
_symmetry.space_group_name_H-M   'P 1'
#
loop_
_entity.id
_entity.type
_entity.pdbx_description
1 polymer ?
#
loop_
_entity_poly.entity_id
_entity_poly.type
_entity_poly.pdbx_seq_one_letter_code
_entity_poly.pdbx_strand_id
1 'polypeptide(L)'
;MLGLSQEAVDFQQRGFRGASVFMRNRLENVGGAFLAGYHLALECDSPEDLGSKLTEVELERRGVAFEGAAMGLALLDFLTPWRRDRISQFLRGAGDSHTYMIHVGVGWVWARIPFGFRRWQKKLDPLLGWLAFDGWGFHEGFFHWPKYIAGQPPPKKLKGYERRSFDQGFGRSLWFVNGGNIELIAQTISNCSADRQSDLWSGIGLAATYAGIVSETSLGELREKAGEFQPQLAQGAAFAAKARQRAGNLTDYTSLATKILCGLPAVDAARLTDAALENLRADSNVPAYEIWRRRIQNHFTPARQLQKT
;
A
#
# COMPACT_ATOMS: atom_id res chain seq x y z
N MET A 1 20.47 12.88 13.81
CA MET A 1 19.04 13.15 14.05
C MET A 1 18.23 12.28 13.09
N LEU A 2 17.31 11.43 13.59
CA LEU A 2 16.55 10.47 12.76
C LEU A 2 15.22 11.07 12.20
N GLY A 3 14.88 12.30 12.62
CA GLY A 3 13.63 12.95 12.22
C GLY A 3 13.53 13.22 10.72
N LEU A 4 12.32 13.17 10.19
CA LEU A 4 11.98 13.53 8.81
C LEU A 4 11.29 14.91 8.83
N SER A 5 11.65 15.82 7.89
CA SER A 5 11.00 17.12 7.78
C SER A 5 9.64 17.02 7.08
N GLN A 6 8.76 18.01 7.29
CA GLN A 6 7.49 18.13 6.57
C GLN A 6 7.70 18.28 5.05
N GLU A 7 8.82 18.83 4.63
CA GLU A 7 9.21 18.92 3.21
C GLU A 7 9.24 17.57 2.50
N ALA A 8 9.45 16.47 3.27
CA ALA A 8 9.47 15.13 2.70
C ALA A 8 8.12 14.73 2.07
N VAL A 9 7.02 15.36 2.47
CA VAL A 9 5.65 15.08 2.00
C VAL A 9 5.02 16.27 1.27
N ASP A 10 5.74 17.38 1.12
CA ASP A 10 5.28 18.55 0.38
C ASP A 10 5.19 18.24 -1.12
N PHE A 11 4.01 18.48 -1.70
CA PHE A 11 3.70 18.11 -3.07
C PHE A 11 4.58 18.84 -4.10
N GLN A 12 4.86 20.13 -3.87
CA GLN A 12 5.66 20.94 -4.79
C GLN A 12 7.15 20.56 -4.70
N GLN A 13 7.66 20.40 -3.48
CA GLN A 13 9.05 20.00 -3.27
C GLN A 13 9.35 18.60 -3.81
N ARG A 14 8.36 17.72 -3.80
CA ARG A 14 8.47 16.40 -4.43
C ARG A 14 8.37 16.46 -5.96
N GLY A 15 7.99 17.59 -6.53
CA GLY A 15 7.78 17.75 -7.97
C GLY A 15 6.56 16.96 -8.47
N PHE A 16 5.60 16.65 -7.60
CA PHE A 16 4.39 15.93 -7.97
C PHE A 16 3.49 16.80 -8.87
N ARG A 17 2.61 16.16 -9.64
CA ARG A 17 1.90 16.82 -10.74
C ARG A 17 0.41 16.41 -10.78
N GLY A 18 -0.38 17.18 -11.52
CA GLY A 18 -1.77 16.81 -11.85
C GLY A 18 -2.82 17.06 -10.77
N ALA A 19 -2.43 17.41 -9.54
CA ALA A 19 -3.39 17.63 -8.46
C ALA A 19 -4.07 18.99 -8.52
N SER A 20 -5.39 19.02 -8.27
CA SER A 20 -6.07 20.23 -7.83
C SER A 20 -5.55 20.67 -6.45
N VAL A 21 -5.81 21.94 -6.06
CA VAL A 21 -5.46 22.43 -4.71
C VAL A 21 -6.07 21.54 -3.61
N PHE A 22 -7.32 21.16 -3.79
CA PHE A 22 -8.01 20.26 -2.84
C PHE A 22 -7.31 18.90 -2.73
N MET A 23 -6.99 18.26 -3.86
CA MET A 23 -6.32 16.95 -3.86
C MET A 23 -4.92 17.05 -3.28
N ARG A 24 -4.16 18.10 -3.60
CA ARG A 24 -2.84 18.32 -3.01
C ARG A 24 -2.89 18.38 -1.50
N ASN A 25 -3.72 19.26 -0.94
CA ASN A 25 -3.87 19.39 0.53
C ASN A 25 -4.23 18.04 1.17
N ARG A 26 -5.07 17.28 0.51
CA ARG A 26 -5.47 15.95 0.98
C ARG A 26 -4.31 14.96 1.03
N LEU A 27 -3.54 14.87 -0.05
CA LEU A 27 -2.38 13.97 -0.15
C LEU A 27 -1.26 14.37 0.82
N GLU A 28 -1.04 15.69 1.01
CA GLU A 28 -0.10 16.22 2.01
C GLU A 28 -0.54 15.88 3.43
N ASN A 29 -1.85 15.95 3.74
CA ASN A 29 -2.38 15.55 5.04
C ASN A 29 -2.20 14.04 5.30
N VAL A 30 -2.33 13.19 4.28
CA VAL A 30 -2.02 11.76 4.37
C VAL A 30 -0.53 11.57 4.70
N GLY A 31 0.35 12.27 3.98
CA GLY A 31 1.79 12.25 4.26
C GLY A 31 2.15 12.77 5.65
N GLY A 32 1.48 13.84 6.11
CA GLY A 32 1.65 14.40 7.46
C GLY A 32 1.29 13.40 8.56
N ALA A 33 0.21 12.63 8.38
CA ALA A 33 -0.16 11.56 9.33
C ALA A 33 0.91 10.44 9.39
N PHE A 34 1.51 10.09 8.25
CA PHE A 34 2.65 9.16 8.22
C PHE A 34 3.83 9.68 9.04
N LEU A 35 4.22 10.95 8.81
CA LEU A 35 5.32 11.58 9.54
C LEU A 35 5.04 11.66 11.05
N ALA A 36 3.81 12.00 11.45
CA ALA A 36 3.41 12.04 12.86
C ALA A 36 3.60 10.66 13.51
N GLY A 37 3.11 9.59 12.88
CA GLY A 37 3.31 8.23 13.38
C GLY A 37 4.79 7.83 13.47
N TYR A 38 5.58 8.18 12.46
CA TYR A 38 7.03 7.93 12.46
C TYR A 38 7.74 8.62 13.65
N HIS A 39 7.46 9.90 13.90
CA HIS A 39 8.05 10.64 14.99
C HIS A 39 7.61 10.10 16.35
N LEU A 40 6.32 9.80 16.53
CA LEU A 40 5.81 9.18 17.75
C LEU A 40 6.55 7.87 18.07
N ALA A 41 6.85 7.04 17.07
CA ALA A 41 7.59 5.81 17.28
C ALA A 41 9.05 6.02 17.72
N LEU A 42 9.65 7.18 17.39
CA LEU A 42 11.01 7.55 17.85
C LEU A 42 11.02 8.16 19.25
N GLU A 43 9.87 8.67 19.71
CA GLU A 43 9.72 9.39 20.98
C GLU A 43 9.14 8.51 22.10
N CYS A 44 8.33 7.50 21.75
CA CYS A 44 7.67 6.64 22.71
C CYS A 44 8.60 5.54 23.23
N ASP A 45 8.55 5.29 24.54
CA ASP A 45 9.37 4.27 25.20
C ASP A 45 8.80 2.85 25.06
N SER A 46 7.47 2.73 24.85
CA SER A 46 6.80 1.42 24.75
C SER A 46 5.81 1.36 23.59
N PRO A 47 5.53 0.13 23.06
CA PRO A 47 4.49 -0.07 22.06
C PRO A 47 3.09 0.32 22.54
N GLU A 48 2.80 0.21 23.83
CA GLU A 48 1.52 0.54 24.45
C GLU A 48 1.31 2.06 24.47
N ASP A 49 2.31 2.84 24.91
CA ASP A 49 2.29 4.31 24.88
C ASP A 49 2.13 4.81 23.43
N LEU A 50 2.90 4.23 22.50
CA LEU A 50 2.79 4.53 21.07
C LEU A 50 1.37 4.25 20.56
N GLY A 51 0.80 3.11 20.91
CA GLY A 51 -0.57 2.74 20.52
C GLY A 51 -1.60 3.75 21.00
N SER A 52 -1.49 4.17 22.27
CA SER A 52 -2.41 5.17 22.85
C SER A 52 -2.35 6.49 22.08
N LYS A 53 -1.17 7.02 21.81
CA LYS A 53 -0.99 8.29 21.07
C LYS A 53 -1.46 8.17 19.61
N LEU A 54 -1.26 7.02 18.97
CA LEU A 54 -1.75 6.78 17.61
C LEU A 54 -3.29 6.74 17.53
N THR A 55 -3.99 6.37 18.61
CA THR A 55 -5.45 6.41 18.64
C THR A 55 -6.02 7.82 18.70
N GLU A 56 -5.22 8.83 19.06
CA GLU A 56 -5.60 10.24 19.02
C GLU A 56 -5.59 10.82 17.59
N VAL A 57 -4.88 10.17 16.67
CA VAL A 57 -4.90 10.56 15.25
C VAL A 57 -6.31 10.35 14.70
N GLU A 58 -6.76 11.31 13.87
CA GLU A 58 -8.05 11.24 13.19
C GLU A 58 -8.28 9.86 12.57
N LEU A 59 -9.45 9.27 12.85
CA LEU A 59 -9.79 7.89 12.54
C LEU A 59 -9.50 7.50 11.09
N GLU A 60 -9.79 8.40 10.16
CA GLU A 60 -9.58 8.18 8.73
C GLU A 60 -8.10 8.03 8.36
N ARG A 61 -7.21 8.79 9.00
CA ARG A 61 -5.76 8.82 8.73
C ARG A 61 -4.95 7.95 9.68
N ARG A 62 -5.60 7.39 10.70
CA ARG A 62 -4.95 6.58 11.74
C ARG A 62 -4.12 5.43 11.17
N GLY A 63 -4.63 4.69 10.19
CA GLY A 63 -3.90 3.59 9.58
C GLY A 63 -2.58 4.04 8.92
N VAL A 64 -2.54 5.22 8.31
CA VAL A 64 -1.31 5.79 7.73
C VAL A 64 -0.32 6.19 8.84
N ALA A 65 -0.81 6.68 9.99
CA ALA A 65 0.05 6.94 11.14
C ALA A 65 0.66 5.63 11.71
N PHE A 66 -0.09 4.53 11.74
CA PHE A 66 0.44 3.20 12.08
C PHE A 66 1.49 2.71 11.08
N GLU A 67 1.34 3.02 9.78
CA GLU A 67 2.36 2.73 8.75
C GLU A 67 3.66 3.50 9.05
N GLY A 68 3.56 4.80 9.34
CA GLY A 68 4.70 5.62 9.74
C GLY A 68 5.37 5.14 11.02
N ALA A 69 4.57 4.80 12.04
CA ALA A 69 5.07 4.24 13.29
C ALA A 69 5.83 2.94 13.06
N ALA A 70 5.35 2.06 12.19
CA ALA A 70 6.04 0.83 11.85
C ALA A 70 7.40 1.08 11.17
N MET A 71 7.51 2.11 10.33
CA MET A 71 8.81 2.54 9.79
C MET A 71 9.76 2.95 10.93
N GLY A 72 9.29 3.76 11.91
CA GLY A 72 10.10 4.17 13.07
C GLY A 72 10.57 2.98 13.90
N LEU A 73 9.65 2.08 14.28
CA LEU A 73 9.97 0.88 15.06
C LEU A 73 10.92 -0.06 14.32
N ALA A 74 10.73 -0.29 13.03
CA ALA A 74 11.62 -1.11 12.22
C ALA A 74 13.03 -0.52 12.11
N LEU A 75 13.14 0.82 12.02
CA LEU A 75 14.41 1.52 12.05
C LEU A 75 15.12 1.35 13.41
N LEU A 76 14.39 1.49 14.52
CA LEU A 76 14.91 1.24 15.85
C LEU A 76 15.36 -0.21 16.04
N ASP A 77 14.58 -1.18 15.54
CA ASP A 77 14.96 -2.59 15.58
C ASP A 77 16.24 -2.88 14.77
N PHE A 78 16.46 -2.14 13.70
CA PHE A 78 17.70 -2.22 12.92
C PHE A 78 18.90 -1.62 13.67
N LEU A 79 18.72 -0.44 14.24
CA LEU A 79 19.79 0.31 14.93
C LEU A 79 20.17 -0.28 16.29
N THR A 80 19.24 -0.95 16.97
CA THR A 80 19.45 -1.55 18.30
C THR A 80 19.29 -3.09 18.24
N PRO A 81 20.30 -3.79 17.69
CA PRO A 81 20.20 -5.23 17.43
C PRO A 81 19.97 -6.12 18.67
N TRP A 82 20.17 -5.61 19.85
CA TRP A 82 19.88 -6.26 21.13
C TRP A 82 18.41 -6.12 21.59
N ARG A 83 17.60 -5.29 20.91
CA ARG A 83 16.15 -5.10 21.13
C ARG A 83 15.41 -5.16 19.79
N ARG A 84 15.32 -6.34 19.16
CA ARG A 84 14.84 -6.51 17.77
C ARG A 84 13.44 -7.13 17.68
N ASP A 85 12.54 -6.75 18.52
CA ASP A 85 11.20 -7.34 18.57
C ASP A 85 10.05 -6.30 18.66
N ARG A 86 10.37 -5.00 18.51
CA ARG A 86 9.36 -3.93 18.60
C ARG A 86 8.22 -4.10 17.60
N ILE A 87 8.54 -4.41 16.34
CA ILE A 87 7.53 -4.70 15.32
C ILE A 87 6.68 -5.89 15.75
N SER A 88 7.28 -6.96 16.25
CA SER A 88 6.54 -8.14 16.68
C SER A 88 5.66 -7.87 17.91
N GLN A 89 6.12 -7.08 18.86
CA GLN A 89 5.34 -6.65 20.02
C GLN A 89 4.18 -5.76 19.59
N PHE A 90 4.45 -4.78 18.73
CA PHE A 90 3.45 -3.86 18.21
C PHE A 90 2.33 -4.60 17.45
N LEU A 91 2.68 -5.57 16.59
CA LEU A 91 1.72 -6.40 15.85
C LEU A 91 0.87 -7.29 16.78
N ARG A 92 1.41 -7.77 17.90
CA ARG A 92 0.64 -8.58 18.88
C ARG A 92 -0.21 -7.73 19.83
N GLY A 93 0.02 -6.43 19.88
CA GLY A 93 -0.65 -5.50 20.78
C GLY A 93 -1.44 -4.45 20.02
N ALA A 94 -1.12 -3.18 20.26
CA ALA A 94 -1.83 -2.01 19.73
C ALA A 94 -1.94 -1.97 18.19
N GLY A 95 -1.04 -2.62 17.48
CA GLY A 95 -0.99 -2.63 16.02
C GLY A 95 -1.82 -3.73 15.35
N ASP A 96 -2.41 -4.69 16.08
CA ASP A 96 -3.09 -5.84 15.47
C ASP A 96 -4.14 -5.44 14.43
N SER A 97 -5.00 -4.48 14.76
CA SER A 97 -6.03 -3.98 13.85
C SER A 97 -5.48 -3.29 12.59
N HIS A 98 -4.23 -2.82 12.61
CA HIS A 98 -3.54 -2.14 11.52
C HIS A 98 -2.44 -3.00 10.87
N THR A 99 -2.50 -4.32 11.02
CA THR A 99 -1.45 -5.25 10.59
C THR A 99 -1.00 -5.04 9.13
N TYR A 100 -1.93 -4.74 8.22
CA TYR A 100 -1.60 -4.48 6.80
C TYR A 100 -0.67 -3.28 6.65
N MET A 101 -1.03 -2.17 7.30
CA MET A 101 -0.26 -0.92 7.23
C MET A 101 1.12 -1.06 7.89
N ILE A 102 1.20 -1.81 9.00
CA ILE A 102 2.46 -2.07 9.71
C ILE A 102 3.43 -2.85 8.82
N HIS A 103 2.97 -3.89 8.12
CA HIS A 103 3.84 -4.63 7.19
C HIS A 103 4.36 -3.75 6.04
N VAL A 104 3.52 -2.85 5.52
CA VAL A 104 3.96 -1.84 4.52
C VAL A 104 5.01 -0.91 5.11
N GLY A 105 4.81 -0.39 6.32
CA GLY A 105 5.74 0.52 7.00
C GLY A 105 7.14 -0.08 7.20
N VAL A 106 7.27 -1.38 7.44
CA VAL A 106 8.57 -2.07 7.50
C VAL A 106 9.33 -1.94 6.19
N GLY A 107 8.65 -1.98 5.06
CA GLY A 107 9.24 -1.87 3.73
C GLY A 107 9.94 -0.53 3.45
N TRP A 108 9.49 0.54 4.08
CA TRP A 108 10.12 1.86 3.97
C TRP A 108 11.56 1.86 4.51
N VAL A 109 11.82 1.08 5.56
CA VAL A 109 13.19 0.91 6.08
C VAL A 109 14.04 0.07 5.12
N TRP A 110 13.48 -0.97 4.51
CA TRP A 110 14.21 -1.81 3.54
C TRP A 110 14.62 -1.02 2.29
N ALA A 111 13.84 -0.03 1.88
CA ALA A 111 14.21 0.87 0.80
C ALA A 111 15.47 1.69 1.12
N ARG A 112 15.59 2.16 2.35
CA ARG A 112 16.72 2.97 2.83
C ARG A 112 17.92 2.15 3.27
N ILE A 113 17.67 0.99 3.89
CA ILE A 113 18.70 0.11 4.45
C ILE A 113 18.49 -1.31 3.89
N PRO A 114 18.86 -1.55 2.64
CA PRO A 114 18.54 -2.80 1.95
C PRO A 114 19.46 -3.97 2.31
N PHE A 115 19.99 -4.00 3.53
CA PHE A 115 20.85 -5.06 4.03
C PHE A 115 20.07 -6.00 4.94
N GLY A 116 20.15 -7.30 4.67
CA GLY A 116 19.55 -8.33 5.51
C GLY A 116 18.03 -8.41 5.48
N PHE A 117 17.33 -7.69 4.58
CA PHE A 117 15.86 -7.64 4.52
C PHE A 117 15.21 -9.03 4.40
N ARG A 118 15.82 -10.00 3.69
CA ARG A 118 15.29 -11.38 3.61
C ARG A 118 15.31 -12.11 4.95
N ARG A 119 16.28 -11.81 5.82
CA ARG A 119 16.30 -12.34 7.19
C ARG A 119 15.18 -11.72 8.03
N TRP A 120 14.89 -10.44 7.82
CA TRP A 120 13.80 -9.74 8.47
C TRP A 120 12.44 -10.20 7.95
N GLN A 121 12.30 -10.40 6.64
CA GLN A 121 11.08 -10.94 6.04
C GLN A 121 10.64 -12.26 6.70
N LYS A 122 11.57 -13.15 7.02
CA LYS A 122 11.29 -14.45 7.68
C LYS A 122 10.71 -14.30 9.10
N LYS A 123 10.76 -13.12 9.69
CA LYS A 123 10.18 -12.80 11.00
C LYS A 123 8.79 -12.16 10.91
N LEU A 124 8.40 -11.72 9.73
CA LEU A 124 7.06 -11.20 9.46
C LEU A 124 6.09 -12.35 9.21
N ASP A 125 4.80 -12.02 9.20
CA ASP A 125 3.76 -12.97 8.81
C ASP A 125 4.06 -13.55 7.42
N PRO A 126 3.96 -14.88 7.20
CA PRO A 126 4.32 -15.52 5.93
C PRO A 126 3.49 -15.03 4.73
N LEU A 127 2.24 -14.59 4.97
CA LEU A 127 1.36 -14.04 3.95
C LEU A 127 1.58 -12.53 3.80
N LEU A 128 1.46 -11.77 4.91
CA LEU A 128 1.47 -10.31 4.88
C LEU A 128 2.88 -9.71 4.75
N GLY A 129 3.93 -10.47 5.04
CA GLY A 129 5.32 -10.01 4.89
C GLY A 129 5.69 -9.59 3.46
N TRP A 130 4.90 -9.99 2.44
CA TRP A 130 5.04 -9.51 1.07
C TRP A 130 4.68 -8.03 0.92
N LEU A 131 3.85 -7.48 1.82
CA LEU A 131 3.52 -6.05 1.87
C LEU A 131 4.73 -5.17 2.22
N ALA A 132 5.79 -5.72 2.81
CA ALA A 132 7.02 -4.97 3.00
C ALA A 132 7.74 -4.66 1.66
N PHE A 133 7.62 -5.51 0.65
CA PHE A 133 8.11 -5.17 -0.70
C PHE A 133 7.22 -4.13 -1.39
N ASP A 134 5.91 -4.14 -1.12
CA ASP A 134 4.99 -3.08 -1.52
C ASP A 134 5.41 -1.74 -0.89
N GLY A 135 5.66 -1.72 0.42
CA GLY A 135 6.19 -0.53 1.11
C GLY A 135 7.50 -0.02 0.52
N TRP A 136 8.39 -0.93 0.12
CA TRP A 136 9.62 -0.56 -0.59
C TRP A 136 9.32 0.08 -1.95
N GLY A 137 8.42 -0.52 -2.74
CA GLY A 137 8.00 0.02 -4.03
C GLY A 137 7.36 1.41 -3.91
N PHE A 138 6.51 1.59 -2.88
CA PHE A 138 5.92 2.89 -2.59
C PHE A 138 6.98 3.95 -2.25
N HIS A 139 7.92 3.63 -1.35
CA HIS A 139 9.02 4.53 -1.00
C HIS A 139 9.82 4.96 -2.24
N GLU A 140 10.23 4.02 -3.07
CA GLU A 140 11.00 4.31 -4.28
C GLU A 140 10.19 5.17 -5.26
N GLY A 141 8.93 4.82 -5.49
CA GLY A 141 8.06 5.59 -6.35
C GLY A 141 7.72 6.97 -5.80
N PHE A 142 7.64 7.15 -4.50
CA PHE A 142 7.36 8.44 -3.87
C PHE A 142 8.59 9.37 -3.91
N PHE A 143 9.78 8.85 -3.55
CA PHE A 143 10.99 9.66 -3.43
C PHE A 143 11.82 9.76 -4.72
N HIS A 144 11.73 8.77 -5.59
CA HIS A 144 12.57 8.66 -6.79
C HIS A 144 11.75 8.47 -8.08
N TRP A 145 10.48 8.87 -8.07
CA TRP A 145 9.52 8.68 -9.16
C TRP A 145 10.04 9.07 -10.56
N PRO A 146 10.84 10.15 -10.76
CA PRO A 146 11.29 10.51 -12.10
C PRO A 146 12.11 9.39 -12.76
N LYS A 147 12.94 8.69 -11.99
CA LYS A 147 13.75 7.56 -12.49
C LYS A 147 12.87 6.40 -12.93
N TYR A 148 11.88 6.06 -12.12
CA TYR A 148 11.02 4.90 -12.37
C TYR A 148 10.04 5.15 -13.52
N ILE A 149 9.53 6.37 -13.67
CA ILE A 149 8.71 6.77 -14.83
C ILE A 149 9.58 6.81 -16.10
N ALA A 150 10.86 7.14 -16.00
CA ALA A 150 11.81 7.07 -17.12
C ALA A 150 12.25 5.62 -17.47
N GLY A 151 11.62 4.61 -16.86
CA GLY A 151 11.85 3.20 -17.21
C GLY A 151 12.86 2.46 -16.33
N GLN A 152 13.30 3.05 -15.19
CA GLN A 152 14.17 2.30 -14.27
C GLN A 152 13.45 1.05 -13.75
N PRO A 153 14.06 -0.14 -13.86
CA PRO A 153 13.47 -1.38 -13.33
C PRO A 153 13.54 -1.40 -11.79
N PRO A 154 12.77 -2.28 -11.14
CA PRO A 154 12.91 -2.56 -9.72
C PRO A 154 14.36 -2.88 -9.33
N PRO A 155 14.78 -2.60 -8.08
CA PRO A 155 16.14 -2.84 -7.62
C PRO A 155 16.63 -4.25 -7.96
N LYS A 156 17.85 -4.38 -8.53
CA LYS A 156 18.43 -5.66 -8.99
C LYS A 156 18.48 -6.76 -7.92
N LYS A 157 18.52 -6.36 -6.65
CA LYS A 157 18.51 -7.29 -5.50
C LYS A 157 17.16 -7.97 -5.27
N LEU A 158 16.05 -7.42 -5.78
CA LEU A 158 14.73 -8.04 -5.76
C LEU A 158 14.64 -9.11 -6.85
N LYS A 159 14.07 -10.27 -6.50
CA LYS A 159 13.98 -11.42 -7.41
C LYS A 159 12.55 -11.98 -7.44
N GLY A 160 12.17 -12.54 -8.58
CA GLY A 160 10.89 -13.23 -8.72
C GLY A 160 9.71 -12.37 -8.23
N TYR A 161 8.93 -12.93 -7.33
CA TYR A 161 7.73 -12.29 -6.81
C TYR A 161 7.99 -11.02 -5.96
N GLU A 162 9.21 -10.85 -5.40
CA GLU A 162 9.60 -9.63 -4.70
C GLU A 162 9.42 -8.39 -5.59
N ARG A 163 9.72 -8.51 -6.92
CA ARG A 163 9.55 -7.44 -7.90
C ARG A 163 8.08 -7.11 -8.14
N ARG A 164 7.23 -8.12 -8.20
CA ARG A 164 5.80 -7.93 -8.41
C ARG A 164 5.15 -7.21 -7.23
N SER A 165 5.49 -7.61 -6.00
CA SER A 165 5.03 -6.90 -4.80
C SER A 165 5.57 -5.46 -4.73
N PHE A 166 6.82 -5.24 -5.16
CA PHE A 166 7.38 -3.89 -5.32
C PHE A 166 6.57 -3.07 -6.34
N ASP A 167 6.19 -3.66 -7.48
CA ASP A 167 5.41 -2.95 -8.51
C ASP A 167 4.00 -2.59 -8.03
N GLN A 168 3.37 -3.40 -7.18
CA GLN A 168 2.13 -3.01 -6.51
C GLN A 168 2.32 -1.73 -5.68
N GLY A 169 3.38 -1.66 -4.88
CA GLY A 169 3.69 -0.47 -4.09
C GLY A 169 4.07 0.75 -4.95
N PHE A 170 4.83 0.53 -6.01
CA PHE A 170 5.12 1.59 -6.98
C PHE A 170 3.82 2.10 -7.64
N GLY A 171 2.90 1.22 -8.02
CA GLY A 171 1.57 1.61 -8.49
C GLY A 171 0.82 2.50 -7.49
N ARG A 172 0.85 2.15 -6.18
CA ARG A 172 0.26 2.99 -5.12
C ARG A 172 0.86 4.40 -5.11
N SER A 173 2.17 4.53 -5.28
CA SER A 173 2.85 5.83 -5.28
C SER A 173 2.44 6.70 -6.46
N LEU A 174 2.10 6.11 -7.61
CA LEU A 174 1.67 6.86 -8.80
C LEU A 174 0.37 7.65 -8.58
N TRP A 175 -0.48 7.21 -7.64
CA TRP A 175 -1.64 7.98 -7.20
C TRP A 175 -1.23 9.34 -6.61
N PHE A 176 -0.22 9.34 -5.75
CA PHE A 176 0.34 10.55 -5.13
C PHE A 176 1.10 11.39 -6.14
N VAL A 177 2.02 10.78 -6.89
CA VAL A 177 2.87 11.46 -7.88
C VAL A 177 2.08 12.19 -8.95
N ASN A 178 0.97 11.59 -9.40
CA ASN A 178 0.09 12.18 -10.41
C ASN A 178 -1.14 12.89 -9.80
N GLY A 179 -1.17 13.10 -8.48
CA GLY A 179 -2.21 13.88 -7.80
C GLY A 179 -3.63 13.37 -8.02
N GLY A 180 -3.83 12.06 -8.17
CA GLY A 180 -5.12 11.46 -8.48
C GLY A 180 -5.64 11.78 -9.91
N ASN A 181 -4.82 12.35 -10.79
CA ASN A 181 -5.20 12.62 -12.17
C ASN A 181 -5.21 11.33 -12.99
N ILE A 182 -6.40 10.89 -13.40
CA ILE A 182 -6.64 9.58 -14.03
C ILE A 182 -5.89 9.45 -15.36
N GLU A 183 -5.88 10.49 -16.19
CA GLU A 183 -5.21 10.47 -17.49
C GLU A 183 -3.69 10.32 -17.34
N LEU A 184 -3.08 11.11 -16.42
CA LEU A 184 -1.65 11.01 -16.14
C LEU A 184 -1.27 9.65 -15.56
N ILE A 185 -2.12 9.06 -14.72
CA ILE A 185 -1.93 7.72 -14.16
C ILE A 185 -1.93 6.68 -15.27
N ALA A 186 -2.96 6.68 -16.11
CA ALA A 186 -3.10 5.72 -17.22
C ALA A 186 -1.93 5.83 -18.20
N GLN A 187 -1.54 7.06 -18.59
CA GLN A 187 -0.40 7.31 -19.44
C GLN A 187 0.91 6.83 -18.80
N THR A 188 1.10 7.06 -17.50
CA THR A 188 2.31 6.62 -16.79
C THR A 188 2.42 5.10 -16.80
N ILE A 189 1.31 4.40 -16.55
CA ILE A 189 1.28 2.93 -16.52
C ILE A 189 1.48 2.35 -17.93
N SER A 190 0.85 2.92 -18.96
CA SER A 190 0.99 2.44 -20.34
C SER A 190 2.43 2.53 -20.88
N ASN A 191 3.22 3.45 -20.36
CA ASN A 191 4.65 3.59 -20.67
C ASN A 191 5.55 2.60 -19.93
N CYS A 192 5.02 1.89 -18.91
CA CYS A 192 5.74 0.82 -18.23
C CYS A 192 5.69 -0.47 -19.06
N SER A 193 6.68 -1.35 -18.87
CA SER A 193 6.68 -2.67 -19.54
C SER A 193 5.42 -3.48 -19.17
N ALA A 194 4.89 -4.22 -20.16
CA ALA A 194 3.59 -4.89 -20.06
C ALA A 194 3.51 -5.86 -18.86
N ASP A 195 4.60 -6.54 -18.54
CA ASP A 195 4.69 -7.48 -17.39
C ASP A 195 4.52 -6.84 -16.03
N ARG A 196 4.64 -5.50 -15.93
CA ARG A 196 4.48 -4.73 -14.70
C ARG A 196 3.07 -4.14 -14.52
N GLN A 197 2.36 -3.89 -15.61
CA GLN A 197 1.13 -3.09 -15.60
C GLN A 197 0.05 -3.68 -14.70
N SER A 198 -0.09 -5.01 -14.65
CA SER A 198 -1.06 -5.68 -13.79
C SER A 198 -0.87 -5.36 -12.31
N ASP A 199 0.38 -5.36 -11.83
CA ASP A 199 0.70 -5.07 -10.43
C ASP A 199 0.58 -3.56 -10.13
N LEU A 200 0.92 -2.69 -11.10
CA LEU A 200 0.72 -1.24 -11.01
C LEU A 200 -0.76 -0.89 -10.85
N TRP A 201 -1.64 -1.48 -11.67
CA TRP A 201 -3.10 -1.25 -11.57
C TRP A 201 -3.68 -1.76 -10.25
N SER A 202 -3.17 -2.88 -9.71
CA SER A 202 -3.53 -3.32 -8.36
C SER A 202 -3.16 -2.27 -7.31
N GLY A 203 -1.95 -1.69 -7.42
CA GLY A 203 -1.51 -0.60 -6.55
C GLY A 203 -2.39 0.64 -6.64
N ILE A 204 -2.80 1.04 -7.85
CA ILE A 204 -3.72 2.17 -8.07
C ILE A 204 -5.07 1.90 -7.40
N GLY A 205 -5.65 0.72 -7.58
CA GLY A 205 -6.92 0.37 -6.95
C GLY A 205 -6.88 0.48 -5.43
N LEU A 206 -5.76 0.03 -4.82
CA LEU A 206 -5.54 0.16 -3.39
C LEU A 206 -5.43 1.63 -2.98
N ALA A 207 -4.61 2.44 -3.66
CA ALA A 207 -4.39 3.84 -3.29
C ALA A 207 -5.65 4.70 -3.49
N ALA A 208 -6.34 4.57 -4.62
CA ALA A 208 -7.57 5.29 -4.92
C ALA A 208 -8.67 5.01 -3.88
N THR A 209 -8.76 3.78 -3.39
CA THR A 209 -9.76 3.36 -2.41
C THR A 209 -9.37 3.73 -0.98
N TYR A 210 -8.07 3.68 -0.65
CA TYR A 210 -7.58 3.96 0.71
C TYR A 210 -7.39 5.45 0.97
N ALA A 211 -6.67 6.17 0.09
CA ALA A 211 -6.42 7.61 0.22
C ALA A 211 -7.64 8.45 -0.22
N GLY A 212 -8.45 7.90 -1.12
CA GLY A 212 -9.76 8.40 -1.48
C GLY A 212 -9.78 9.70 -2.29
N ILE A 213 -10.99 10.23 -2.36
CA ILE A 213 -11.38 11.59 -2.71
C ILE A 213 -11.18 11.94 -4.19
N VAL A 214 -11.76 11.10 -4.97
CA VAL A 214 -12.14 11.46 -6.34
C VAL A 214 -13.65 11.25 -6.48
N SER A 215 -14.24 11.96 -7.46
CA SER A 215 -15.66 11.87 -7.73
C SER A 215 -16.05 10.47 -8.24
N GLU A 216 -17.33 10.16 -8.20
CA GLU A 216 -17.90 8.96 -8.81
C GLU A 216 -17.51 8.85 -10.28
N THR A 217 -17.57 9.96 -11.02
CA THR A 217 -17.16 10.05 -12.43
C THR A 217 -15.71 9.68 -12.61
N SER A 218 -14.80 10.24 -11.81
CA SER A 218 -13.36 9.93 -11.89
C SER A 218 -13.05 8.46 -11.55
N LEU A 219 -13.79 7.84 -10.64
CA LEU A 219 -13.66 6.40 -10.36
C LEU A 219 -14.16 5.55 -11.54
N GLY A 220 -15.24 5.96 -12.22
CA GLY A 220 -15.70 5.34 -13.45
C GLY A 220 -14.65 5.42 -14.57
N GLU A 221 -14.08 6.61 -14.79
CA GLU A 221 -13.00 6.82 -15.75
C GLU A 221 -11.76 5.97 -15.40
N LEU A 222 -11.39 5.88 -14.12
CA LEU A 222 -10.29 5.04 -13.67
C LEU A 222 -10.52 3.57 -14.02
N ARG A 223 -11.73 3.07 -13.79
CA ARG A 223 -12.09 1.70 -14.14
C ARG A 223 -12.02 1.47 -15.65
N GLU A 224 -12.52 2.39 -16.46
CA GLU A 224 -12.45 2.31 -17.93
C GLU A 224 -11.01 2.30 -18.43
N LYS A 225 -10.15 3.21 -17.92
CA LYS A 225 -8.72 3.29 -18.27
C LYS A 225 -7.93 2.04 -17.87
N ALA A 226 -8.35 1.30 -16.85
CA ALA A 226 -7.73 0.04 -16.48
C ALA A 226 -7.95 -1.08 -17.52
N GLY A 227 -8.99 -0.98 -18.37
CA GLY A 227 -9.21 -1.91 -19.48
C GLY A 227 -9.20 -3.38 -19.04
N GLU A 228 -8.29 -4.17 -19.57
CA GLU A 228 -8.11 -5.58 -19.21
C GLU A 228 -7.62 -5.81 -17.77
N PHE A 229 -7.04 -4.79 -17.13
CA PHE A 229 -6.55 -4.82 -15.75
C PHE A 229 -7.62 -4.44 -14.71
N GLN A 230 -8.91 -4.33 -15.09
CA GLN A 230 -9.99 -4.09 -14.13
C GLN A 230 -10.02 -5.10 -12.97
N PRO A 231 -9.76 -6.41 -13.17
CA PRO A 231 -9.69 -7.37 -12.06
C PRO A 231 -8.57 -7.04 -11.06
N GLN A 232 -7.43 -6.56 -11.52
CA GLN A 232 -6.30 -6.17 -10.65
C GLN A 232 -6.60 -4.87 -9.89
N LEU A 233 -7.22 -3.90 -10.56
CA LEU A 233 -7.69 -2.66 -9.94
C LEU A 233 -8.71 -2.96 -8.84
N ALA A 234 -9.69 -3.82 -9.10
CA ALA A 234 -10.71 -4.25 -8.14
C ALA A 234 -10.09 -5.02 -6.96
N GLN A 235 -9.11 -5.88 -7.21
CA GLN A 235 -8.40 -6.59 -6.15
C GLN A 235 -7.67 -5.61 -5.22
N GLY A 236 -7.03 -4.57 -5.76
CA GLY A 236 -6.41 -3.52 -4.95
C GLY A 236 -7.43 -2.75 -4.10
N ALA A 237 -8.59 -2.41 -4.68
CA ALA A 237 -9.69 -1.76 -3.97
C ALA A 237 -10.25 -2.64 -2.83
N ALA A 238 -10.40 -3.95 -3.05
CA ALA A 238 -10.83 -4.90 -2.03
C ALA A 238 -9.81 -4.99 -0.88
N PHE A 239 -8.51 -4.94 -1.16
CA PHE A 239 -7.46 -4.89 -0.13
C PHE A 239 -7.55 -3.64 0.73
N ALA A 240 -7.82 -2.47 0.14
CA ALA A 240 -8.02 -1.24 0.88
C ALA A 240 -9.26 -1.32 1.80
N ALA A 241 -10.37 -1.85 1.28
CA ALA A 241 -11.57 -2.08 2.07
C ALA A 241 -11.31 -3.02 3.26
N LYS A 242 -10.55 -4.11 3.03
CA LYS A 242 -10.18 -5.06 4.09
C LYS A 242 -9.32 -4.41 5.16
N ALA A 243 -8.31 -3.64 4.78
CA ALA A 243 -7.45 -2.94 5.73
C ALA A 243 -8.25 -1.97 6.61
N ARG A 244 -9.16 -1.20 6.02
CA ARG A 244 -10.04 -0.27 6.74
C ARG A 244 -11.09 -0.98 7.58
N GLN A 245 -11.71 -2.06 7.08
CA GLN A 245 -12.68 -2.85 7.83
C GLN A 245 -12.04 -3.43 9.10
N ARG A 246 -10.85 -4.03 8.99
CA ARG A 246 -10.12 -4.58 10.14
C ARG A 246 -9.76 -3.51 11.16
N ALA A 247 -9.41 -2.32 10.69
CA ALA A 247 -9.07 -1.17 11.52
C ALA A 247 -10.31 -0.44 12.11
N GLY A 248 -11.52 -0.84 11.75
CA GLY A 248 -12.76 -0.18 12.20
C GLY A 248 -12.92 1.25 11.67
N ASN A 249 -12.30 1.58 10.53
CA ASN A 249 -12.24 2.94 9.97
C ASN A 249 -12.67 3.03 8.51
N LEU A 250 -13.69 2.24 8.12
CA LEU A 250 -14.34 2.40 6.82
C LEU A 250 -14.88 3.83 6.67
N THR A 251 -14.74 4.36 5.46
CA THR A 251 -15.18 5.71 5.09
C THR A 251 -16.16 5.69 3.94
N ASP A 252 -16.91 6.79 3.75
CA ASP A 252 -17.86 6.91 2.64
C ASP A 252 -17.16 6.82 1.28
N TYR A 253 -15.98 7.41 1.14
CA TYR A 253 -15.23 7.31 -0.11
C TYR A 253 -14.67 5.91 -0.36
N THR A 254 -14.31 5.14 0.68
CA THR A 254 -13.96 3.72 0.52
C THR A 254 -15.16 2.93 0.01
N SER A 255 -16.35 3.20 0.56
CA SER A 255 -17.61 2.56 0.14
C SER A 255 -17.97 2.93 -1.31
N LEU A 256 -17.81 4.20 -1.68
CA LEU A 256 -18.01 4.66 -3.05
C LEU A 256 -17.02 3.98 -4.01
N ALA A 257 -15.73 3.96 -3.66
CA ALA A 257 -14.70 3.37 -4.51
C ALA A 257 -14.94 1.86 -4.74
N THR A 258 -15.25 1.10 -3.70
CA THR A 258 -15.53 -0.34 -3.86
C THR A 258 -16.80 -0.60 -4.66
N LYS A 259 -17.85 0.22 -4.48
CA LYS A 259 -19.06 0.13 -5.29
C LYS A 259 -18.77 0.26 -6.78
N ILE A 260 -17.87 1.18 -7.17
CA ILE A 260 -17.55 1.45 -8.58
C ILE A 260 -16.49 0.47 -9.10
N LEU A 261 -15.40 0.27 -8.36
CA LEU A 261 -14.27 -0.52 -8.82
C LEU A 261 -14.48 -2.03 -8.67
N CYS A 262 -15.20 -2.46 -7.62
CA CYS A 262 -15.49 -3.88 -7.35
C CYS A 262 -16.94 -4.28 -7.72
N GLY A 263 -17.85 -3.32 -7.88
CA GLY A 263 -19.29 -3.61 -7.96
C GLY A 263 -19.90 -4.13 -6.65
N LEU A 264 -19.21 -3.94 -5.51
CA LEU A 264 -19.58 -4.49 -4.21
C LEU A 264 -19.56 -3.41 -3.12
N PRO A 265 -20.44 -3.52 -2.09
CA PRO A 265 -20.27 -2.77 -0.85
C PRO A 265 -18.91 -3.03 -0.22
N ALA A 266 -18.35 -2.04 0.51
CA ALA A 266 -17.01 -2.15 1.12
C ALA A 266 -16.86 -3.37 2.05
N VAL A 267 -17.92 -3.68 2.83
CA VAL A 267 -17.91 -4.84 3.74
C VAL A 267 -17.85 -6.15 2.95
N ASP A 268 -18.54 -6.25 1.82
CA ASP A 268 -18.56 -7.47 1.00
C ASP A 268 -17.25 -7.62 0.19
N ALA A 269 -16.70 -6.52 -0.30
CA ALA A 269 -15.36 -6.51 -0.91
C ALA A 269 -14.28 -6.96 0.09
N ALA A 270 -14.39 -6.55 1.36
CA ALA A 270 -13.49 -7.01 2.41
C ALA A 270 -13.71 -8.50 2.74
N ARG A 271 -14.96 -8.98 2.87
CA ARG A 271 -15.27 -10.41 3.09
C ARG A 271 -14.77 -11.30 1.97
N LEU A 272 -14.82 -10.82 0.73
CA LEU A 272 -14.27 -11.54 -0.43
C LEU A 272 -12.78 -11.85 -0.23
N THR A 273 -12.04 -10.91 0.37
CA THR A 273 -10.61 -11.15 0.65
C THR A 273 -10.41 -12.24 1.69
N ASP A 274 -11.30 -12.36 2.69
CA ASP A 274 -11.27 -13.44 3.69
C ASP A 274 -11.63 -14.78 3.07
N ALA A 275 -12.70 -14.83 2.28
CA ALA A 275 -13.10 -16.05 1.56
C ALA A 275 -11.99 -16.55 0.63
N ALA A 276 -11.23 -15.65 -0.01
CA ALA A 276 -10.10 -16.02 -0.85
C ALA A 276 -8.91 -16.62 -0.08
N LEU A 277 -8.87 -16.51 1.25
CA LEU A 277 -7.89 -17.16 2.12
C LEU A 277 -8.29 -18.58 2.54
N GLU A 278 -9.56 -18.96 2.40
CA GLU A 278 -10.02 -20.26 2.79
C GLU A 278 -9.27 -21.37 2.03
N ASN A 279 -8.77 -22.36 2.76
CA ASN A 279 -7.98 -23.46 2.20
C ASN A 279 -6.81 -22.99 1.32
N LEU A 280 -6.21 -21.83 1.64
CA LEU A 280 -5.05 -21.30 0.92
C LEU A 280 -3.83 -22.21 1.22
N ARG A 281 -3.36 -22.90 0.19
CA ARG A 281 -2.13 -23.68 0.25
C ARG A 281 -1.06 -22.96 -0.54
N ALA A 282 0.13 -22.82 0.03
CA ALA A 282 1.29 -22.38 -0.73
C ALA A 282 1.65 -23.45 -1.77
N ASP A 283 1.92 -22.99 -2.99
CA ASP A 283 2.56 -23.80 -4.02
C ASP A 283 4.09 -23.65 -3.88
N SER A 284 4.85 -24.68 -4.20
CA SER A 284 6.32 -24.64 -4.16
C SER A 284 6.90 -23.49 -5.01
N ASN A 285 6.19 -23.10 -6.07
CA ASN A 285 6.65 -22.12 -7.05
C ASN A 285 5.95 -20.75 -6.96
N VAL A 286 4.80 -20.67 -6.27
CA VAL A 286 3.99 -19.46 -6.19
C VAL A 286 3.69 -19.11 -4.73
N PRO A 287 4.07 -17.91 -4.25
CA PRO A 287 3.77 -17.50 -2.89
C PRO A 287 2.25 -17.50 -2.61
N ALA A 288 1.88 -17.87 -1.38
CA ALA A 288 0.48 -17.84 -0.93
C ALA A 288 -0.18 -16.45 -1.15
N TYR A 289 0.59 -15.38 -0.99
CA TYR A 289 0.14 -14.01 -1.24
C TYR A 289 -0.30 -13.80 -2.71
N GLU A 290 0.43 -14.36 -3.67
CA GLU A 290 0.02 -14.28 -5.09
C GLU A 290 -1.22 -15.14 -5.36
N ILE A 291 -1.32 -16.33 -4.78
CA ILE A 291 -2.50 -17.18 -4.92
C ILE A 291 -3.73 -16.44 -4.37
N TRP A 292 -3.59 -15.78 -3.23
CA TRP A 292 -4.64 -14.95 -2.64
C TRP A 292 -5.08 -13.83 -3.59
N ARG A 293 -4.15 -13.06 -4.12
CA ARG A 293 -4.44 -11.99 -5.10
C ARG A 293 -5.18 -12.53 -6.33
N ARG A 294 -4.69 -13.63 -6.91
CA ARG A 294 -5.32 -14.25 -8.10
C ARG A 294 -6.74 -14.73 -7.84
N ARG A 295 -7.00 -15.32 -6.67
CA ARG A 295 -8.37 -15.74 -6.31
C ARG A 295 -9.33 -14.55 -6.26
N ILE A 296 -8.90 -13.43 -5.71
CA ILE A 296 -9.69 -12.20 -5.69
C ILE A 296 -9.87 -11.65 -7.10
N GLN A 297 -8.81 -11.60 -7.91
CA GLN A 297 -8.85 -11.14 -9.29
C GLN A 297 -9.80 -11.99 -10.14
N ASN A 298 -9.76 -13.31 -10.00
CA ASN A 298 -10.64 -14.23 -10.71
C ASN A 298 -12.13 -13.98 -10.42
N HIS A 299 -12.47 -13.56 -9.21
CA HIS A 299 -13.84 -13.16 -8.88
C HIS A 299 -14.34 -11.99 -9.74
N PHE A 300 -13.45 -11.06 -10.06
CA PHE A 300 -13.75 -9.87 -10.86
C PHE A 300 -13.52 -10.04 -12.36
N THR A 301 -13.01 -11.20 -12.78
CA THR A 301 -12.76 -11.50 -14.20
C THR A 301 -14.07 -11.89 -14.89
N PRO A 302 -14.47 -11.22 -16.00
CA PRO A 302 -15.67 -11.60 -16.74
C PRO A 302 -15.60 -13.04 -17.24
N ALA A 303 -16.71 -13.78 -17.15
CA ALA A 303 -16.78 -15.20 -17.53
C ALA A 303 -16.27 -15.49 -18.96
N ARG A 304 -16.36 -14.53 -19.89
CA ARG A 304 -15.84 -14.64 -21.26
C ARG A 304 -14.30 -14.67 -21.35
N GLN A 305 -13.58 -14.18 -20.34
CA GLN A 305 -12.11 -14.19 -20.32
C GLN A 305 -11.55 -15.47 -19.70
N LEU A 306 -12.27 -16.12 -18.81
CA LEU A 306 -11.87 -17.39 -18.16
C LEU A 306 -11.84 -18.59 -19.14
N GLN A 307 -12.48 -18.47 -20.34
CA GLN A 307 -12.51 -19.53 -21.35
C GLN A 307 -11.33 -19.48 -22.34
N LYS A 308 -10.45 -18.48 -22.25
CA LYS A 308 -9.30 -18.27 -23.15
C LYS A 308 -7.94 -18.59 -22.54
N THR A 309 -7.90 -18.97 -21.26
CA THR A 309 -6.71 -19.43 -20.53
C THR A 309 -6.78 -20.91 -20.23
#